data_787b7bff8c189325fa056b3d47ee4eed
#
_entry.id   787b7bff8c189325fa056b3d47ee4eed
#
_cell.length_a   1.000
_cell.length_b   1.000
_cell.length_c   1.000
_cell.angle_alpha   90.00
_cell.angle_beta   90.00
_cell.angle_gamma   90.00
#
_symmetry.space_group_name_H-M   'P 1'
#
loop_
_entity.id
_entity.type
_entity.pdbx_description
1 polymer ?
#
loop_
_entity_poly.entity_id
_entity_poly.type
_entity_poly.pdbx_seq_one_letter_code
_entity_poly.pdbx_strand_id
1 'polypeptide(L)'
;VRYPEAIEAAVSDLTARMAELPTLPPHAHRYLALALLEGDPSVRGRLAATGHTPLLDAADAHLAALEVGGVDALIEIAEARYARAGDLARLAVPQAEARRTLSERLDRLALHPLLGIPLFLALVLLVFRLTFNVASPFVDLIGGPLQDTVSGWAAAALSWFPLARDLVVGAIIPGVGTVLSFLPTLLVLYLAMSFLEDSGYMARAAFLMDRAMRTVGLDGRAFIPLILGFGCNVPAVYATRTLERRSDRVLVSMILPFMSCSARLPVYVVFAAALFPRYGSWVVWALYVLGMVVAFAFALLLRRTSLPAEGDGVLLELPPYRFPAWKVLWKHAWRRTASFAKRARTTVLATVAVVWLLLALPAVAGGQFATVPPQDSLFGRVSQAASPVFAPLGFGNWQATGALEPGYIAKEVEVGTLGQIYLGEQAARPAPLGLLAGAHQALTATWDALKASVSAIPTVLALPHLGADTSAEAKTPLAAALARAFTPASALAYLV
;
A
#
# COMPACT_ATOMS: atom_id res chain seq x y z
N VAL A 1 45.75 9.23 -5.12
CA VAL A 1 45.54 8.11 -4.21
C VAL A 1 46.62 7.08 -4.42
N ARG A 2 47.21 6.53 -3.39
CA ARG A 2 48.08 5.35 -3.46
C ARG A 2 47.23 4.14 -3.08
N TYR A 3 47.30 3.12 -3.91
CA TYR A 3 46.58 1.87 -3.68
C TYR A 3 47.51 0.83 -3.06
N PRO A 4 46.97 -0.29 -2.51
CA PRO A 4 47.79 -1.41 -2.05
C PRO A 4 48.80 -1.89 -3.13
N GLU A 5 49.93 -2.43 -2.69
CA GLU A 5 51.06 -2.76 -3.59
C GLU A 5 50.65 -3.70 -4.74
N ALA A 6 49.78 -4.65 -4.46
CA ALA A 6 49.24 -5.58 -5.46
C ALA A 6 48.43 -4.86 -6.55
N ILE A 7 47.62 -3.87 -6.19
CA ILE A 7 46.81 -3.07 -7.13
C ILE A 7 47.73 -2.14 -7.91
N GLU A 8 48.71 -1.48 -7.26
CA GLU A 8 49.66 -0.59 -7.94
C GLU A 8 50.53 -1.35 -8.96
N ALA A 9 50.92 -2.58 -8.65
CA ALA A 9 51.65 -3.42 -9.59
C ALA A 9 50.81 -3.74 -10.85
N ALA A 10 49.54 -4.12 -10.68
CA ALA A 10 48.63 -4.37 -11.80
C ALA A 10 48.36 -3.08 -12.62
N VAL A 11 48.17 -1.93 -11.95
CA VAL A 11 48.00 -0.64 -12.61
C VAL A 11 49.24 -0.26 -13.39
N SER A 12 50.45 -0.50 -12.85
CA SER A 12 51.72 -0.20 -13.50
C SER A 12 51.91 -1.01 -14.79
N ASP A 13 51.66 -2.31 -14.75
CA ASP A 13 51.74 -3.19 -15.93
C ASP A 13 50.73 -2.81 -17.00
N LEU A 14 49.46 -2.59 -16.65
CA LEU A 14 48.42 -2.14 -17.58
C LEU A 14 48.75 -0.79 -18.19
N THR A 15 49.30 0.14 -17.41
CA THR A 15 49.71 1.47 -17.88
C THR A 15 50.89 1.37 -18.85
N ALA A 16 51.87 0.48 -18.60
CA ALA A 16 52.99 0.26 -19.51
C ALA A 16 52.51 -0.31 -20.86
N ARG A 17 51.59 -1.28 -20.85
CA ARG A 17 50.99 -1.81 -22.11
C ARG A 17 50.17 -0.76 -22.85
N MET A 18 49.47 0.14 -22.15
CA MET A 18 48.76 1.26 -22.78
C MET A 18 49.69 2.29 -23.41
N ALA A 19 50.90 2.47 -22.87
CA ALA A 19 51.88 3.39 -23.42
C ALA A 19 52.39 2.98 -24.82
N GLU A 20 52.30 1.72 -25.17
CA GLU A 20 52.64 1.20 -26.48
C GLU A 20 51.55 1.44 -27.54
N LEU A 21 50.35 1.92 -27.10
CA LEU A 21 49.18 2.13 -27.95
C LEU A 21 48.99 3.64 -28.24
N PRO A 22 49.35 4.12 -29.45
CA PRO A 22 49.27 5.54 -29.78
C PRO A 22 47.85 6.12 -29.81
N THR A 23 46.86 5.26 -29.83
CA THR A 23 45.42 5.63 -29.83
C THR A 23 44.89 6.07 -28.48
N LEU A 24 45.60 5.77 -27.38
CA LEU A 24 45.20 6.10 -26.02
C LEU A 24 45.98 7.31 -25.49
N PRO A 25 45.32 8.36 -24.97
CA PRO A 25 46.01 9.53 -24.48
C PRO A 25 46.77 9.21 -23.17
N PRO A 26 48.07 9.62 -23.05
CA PRO A 26 48.92 9.25 -21.91
C PRO A 26 48.34 9.64 -20.55
N HIS A 27 47.62 10.75 -20.46
CA HIS A 27 47.03 11.24 -19.22
C HIS A 27 45.86 10.37 -18.73
N ALA A 28 45.28 9.53 -19.58
CA ALA A 28 44.16 8.67 -19.24
C ALA A 28 44.59 7.23 -18.85
N HIS A 29 45.84 6.82 -19.09
CA HIS A 29 46.26 5.43 -18.91
C HIS A 29 46.02 4.92 -17.50
N ARG A 30 46.43 5.67 -16.48
CA ARG A 30 46.18 5.26 -15.07
C ARG A 30 44.69 5.17 -14.73
N TYR A 31 43.88 6.10 -15.25
CA TYR A 31 42.43 6.04 -15.05
C TYR A 31 41.81 4.80 -15.73
N LEU A 32 42.21 4.55 -16.98
CA LEU A 32 41.71 3.39 -17.72
C LEU A 32 42.15 2.07 -17.09
N ALA A 33 43.38 1.97 -16.58
CA ALA A 33 43.88 0.81 -15.87
C ALA A 33 43.04 0.52 -14.59
N LEU A 34 42.78 1.57 -13.81
CA LEU A 34 41.91 1.43 -12.61
C LEU A 34 40.49 1.04 -12.98
N ALA A 35 39.89 1.67 -14.00
CA ALA A 35 38.53 1.37 -14.44
C ALA A 35 38.41 -0.07 -15.00
N LEU A 36 39.46 -0.63 -15.61
CA LEU A 36 39.53 -2.02 -16.03
C LEU A 36 39.56 -2.96 -14.83
N LEU A 37 40.32 -2.65 -13.79
CA LEU A 37 40.38 -3.42 -12.53
C LEU A 37 39.09 -3.28 -11.70
N GLU A 38 38.36 -2.18 -11.84
CA GLU A 38 37.02 -2.00 -11.25
C GLU A 38 35.92 -2.73 -12.03
N GLY A 39 36.24 -3.26 -13.22
CA GLY A 39 35.27 -3.97 -14.07
C GLY A 39 34.27 -3.05 -14.78
N ASP A 40 34.58 -1.73 -14.96
CA ASP A 40 33.67 -0.75 -15.59
C ASP A 40 33.22 -1.21 -16.99
N PRO A 41 31.92 -1.57 -17.17
CA PRO A 41 31.44 -2.10 -18.44
C PRO A 41 31.51 -1.11 -19.58
N SER A 42 31.50 0.20 -19.30
CA SER A 42 31.55 1.24 -20.32
C SER A 42 32.98 1.40 -20.90
N VAL A 43 33.98 1.25 -20.04
CA VAL A 43 35.40 1.28 -20.46
C VAL A 43 35.73 -0.01 -21.18
N ARG A 44 35.34 -1.17 -20.66
CA ARG A 44 35.54 -2.47 -21.28
C ARG A 44 34.91 -2.53 -22.68
N GLY A 45 33.63 -2.08 -22.80
CA GLY A 45 32.91 -2.06 -24.07
C GLY A 45 33.58 -1.16 -25.12
N ARG A 46 34.10 0.01 -24.74
CA ARG A 46 34.84 0.91 -25.66
C ARG A 46 36.16 0.33 -26.11
N LEU A 47 36.93 -0.24 -25.21
CA LEU A 47 38.21 -0.88 -25.56
C LEU A 47 38.03 -2.11 -26.47
N ALA A 48 36.97 -2.91 -26.23
CA ALA A 48 36.59 -4.01 -27.11
C ALA A 48 36.22 -3.51 -28.52
N ALA A 49 35.40 -2.45 -28.60
CA ALA A 49 34.98 -1.85 -29.89
C ALA A 49 36.14 -1.23 -30.69
N THR A 50 37.20 -0.80 -30.01
CA THR A 50 38.40 -0.24 -30.65
C THR A 50 39.50 -1.28 -30.93
N GLY A 51 39.24 -2.55 -30.71
CA GLY A 51 40.15 -3.66 -31.03
C GLY A 51 41.27 -3.88 -30.01
N HIS A 52 41.17 -3.32 -28.80
CA HIS A 52 42.18 -3.47 -27.74
C HIS A 52 41.91 -4.71 -26.84
N THR A 53 41.52 -5.84 -27.44
CA THR A 53 41.25 -7.12 -26.74
C THR A 53 42.43 -7.63 -25.90
N PRO A 54 43.70 -7.54 -26.34
CA PRO A 54 44.84 -8.00 -25.52
C PRO A 54 44.97 -7.26 -24.18
N LEU A 55 44.50 -6.00 -24.13
CA LEU A 55 44.49 -5.23 -22.89
C LEU A 55 43.41 -5.69 -21.93
N LEU A 56 42.28 -6.13 -22.47
CA LEU A 56 41.19 -6.72 -21.66
C LEU A 56 41.61 -8.06 -21.07
N ASP A 57 42.27 -8.91 -21.88
CA ASP A 57 42.80 -10.19 -21.45
C ASP A 57 43.85 -10.03 -20.35
N ALA A 58 44.73 -9.03 -20.47
CA ALA A 58 45.68 -8.72 -19.42
C ALA A 58 45.00 -8.23 -18.10
N ALA A 59 43.98 -7.39 -18.23
CA ALA A 59 43.22 -6.96 -17.06
C ALA A 59 42.50 -8.10 -16.35
N ASP A 60 41.91 -9.03 -17.13
CA ASP A 60 41.25 -10.23 -16.58
C ASP A 60 42.25 -11.17 -15.91
N ALA A 61 43.48 -11.32 -16.47
CA ALA A 61 44.54 -12.10 -15.82
C ALA A 61 44.98 -11.49 -14.50
N HIS A 62 45.11 -10.14 -14.43
CA HIS A 62 45.42 -9.48 -13.16
C HIS A 62 44.27 -9.62 -12.12
N LEU A 63 43.03 -9.49 -12.56
CA LEU A 63 41.88 -9.72 -11.66
C LEU A 63 41.86 -11.14 -11.10
N ALA A 64 42.07 -12.15 -11.94
CA ALA A 64 42.15 -13.54 -11.50
C ALA A 64 43.32 -13.76 -10.52
N ALA A 65 44.49 -13.16 -10.77
CA ALA A 65 45.63 -13.25 -9.87
C ALA A 65 45.40 -12.59 -8.51
N LEU A 66 44.72 -11.45 -8.49
CA LEU A 66 44.33 -10.74 -7.26
C LEU A 66 43.30 -11.55 -6.46
N GLU A 67 42.29 -12.14 -7.13
CA GLU A 67 41.28 -12.97 -6.50
C GLU A 67 41.89 -14.24 -5.87
N VAL A 68 42.83 -14.91 -6.55
CA VAL A 68 43.59 -16.04 -5.99
C VAL A 68 44.41 -15.60 -4.76
N GLY A 69 44.90 -14.36 -4.77
CA GLY A 69 45.57 -13.74 -3.60
C GLY A 69 44.64 -13.30 -2.49
N GLY A 70 43.31 -13.50 -2.63
CA GLY A 70 42.30 -13.06 -1.65
C GLY A 70 42.06 -11.55 -1.66
N VAL A 71 42.45 -10.84 -2.72
CA VAL A 71 42.32 -9.37 -2.86
C VAL A 71 41.19 -9.08 -3.84
N ASP A 72 40.10 -8.47 -3.37
CA ASP A 72 39.06 -7.94 -4.24
C ASP A 72 39.45 -6.53 -4.72
N ALA A 73 39.77 -6.42 -6.01
CA ALA A 73 40.25 -5.17 -6.59
C ALA A 73 39.26 -4.01 -6.45
N LEU A 74 37.96 -4.29 -6.57
CA LEU A 74 36.92 -3.27 -6.47
C LEU A 74 36.82 -2.71 -5.04
N ILE A 75 36.86 -3.58 -4.04
CA ILE A 75 36.78 -3.21 -2.62
C ILE A 75 38.03 -2.43 -2.22
N GLU A 76 39.22 -2.95 -2.54
CA GLU A 76 40.49 -2.31 -2.18
C GLU A 76 40.66 -0.92 -2.80
N ILE A 77 40.29 -0.76 -4.08
CA ILE A 77 40.32 0.54 -4.76
C ILE A 77 39.34 1.51 -4.10
N ALA A 78 38.13 1.06 -3.77
CA ALA A 78 37.14 1.87 -3.08
C ALA A 78 37.62 2.29 -1.69
N GLU A 79 38.11 1.34 -0.88
CA GLU A 79 38.63 1.63 0.47
C GLU A 79 39.77 2.64 0.46
N ALA A 80 40.73 2.50 -0.45
CA ALA A 80 41.83 3.45 -0.58
C ALA A 80 41.35 4.87 -0.95
N ARG A 81 40.33 4.97 -1.80
CA ARG A 81 39.73 6.27 -2.16
C ARG A 81 39.01 6.89 -0.98
N TYR A 82 38.19 6.09 -0.26
CA TYR A 82 37.49 6.57 0.95
C TYR A 82 38.44 6.96 2.08
N ALA A 83 39.48 6.16 2.31
CA ALA A 83 40.51 6.50 3.30
C ALA A 83 41.17 7.86 2.97
N ARG A 84 41.53 8.06 1.71
CA ARG A 84 42.15 9.34 1.28
C ARG A 84 41.17 10.51 1.37
N ALA A 85 39.90 10.31 1.01
CA ALA A 85 38.86 11.32 1.16
C ALA A 85 38.66 11.67 2.64
N GLY A 86 38.66 10.68 3.51
CA GLY A 86 38.58 10.86 4.96
C GLY A 86 39.77 11.64 5.55
N ASP A 87 41.00 11.38 5.06
CA ASP A 87 42.20 12.14 5.44
C ASP A 87 42.09 13.60 5.03
N LEU A 88 41.70 13.86 3.78
CA LEU A 88 41.49 15.22 3.28
C LEU A 88 40.38 15.95 4.03
N ALA A 89 39.30 15.27 4.33
CA ALA A 89 38.21 15.84 5.11
C ALA A 89 38.65 16.21 6.53
N ARG A 90 39.46 15.36 7.18
CA ARG A 90 40.04 15.65 8.51
C ARG A 90 40.98 16.85 8.50
N LEU A 91 41.73 17.05 7.42
CA LEU A 91 42.63 18.21 7.24
C LEU A 91 41.84 19.49 6.89
N ALA A 92 40.76 19.38 6.12
CA ALA A 92 40.00 20.52 5.62
C ALA A 92 38.93 21.02 6.59
N VAL A 93 38.36 20.11 7.41
CA VAL A 93 37.35 20.46 8.39
C VAL A 93 38.02 20.57 9.75
N PRO A 94 38.10 21.78 10.34
CA PRO A 94 38.55 21.90 11.73
C PRO A 94 37.71 20.95 12.59
N GLN A 95 38.34 20.25 13.54
CA GLN A 95 37.62 19.41 14.51
C GLN A 95 36.70 20.32 15.37
N ALA A 96 35.60 20.79 14.74
CA ALA A 96 34.49 21.25 15.53
C ALA A 96 34.09 20.04 16.39
N GLU A 97 34.17 20.18 17.72
CA GLU A 97 33.55 19.21 18.64
C GLU A 97 32.24 18.80 17.99
N ALA A 98 32.13 17.52 17.67
CA ALA A 98 30.95 17.01 16.98
C ALA A 98 29.75 17.16 17.92
N ARG A 99 29.20 18.38 17.98
CA ARG A 99 27.94 18.64 18.68
C ARG A 99 26.93 17.70 18.04
N ARG A 100 26.58 16.66 18.79
CA ARG A 100 25.57 15.69 18.36
C ARG A 100 24.36 16.44 17.85
N THR A 101 24.08 16.28 16.59
CA THR A 101 22.93 16.90 15.93
C THR A 101 21.63 16.40 16.56
N LEU A 102 20.56 17.15 16.46
CA LEU A 102 19.24 16.70 16.91
C LEU A 102 18.86 15.39 16.23
N SER A 103 19.23 15.21 14.95
CA SER A 103 19.03 13.96 14.22
C SER A 103 19.70 12.78 14.90
N GLU A 104 20.96 12.88 15.30
CA GLU A 104 21.66 11.78 15.99
C GLU A 104 21.05 11.43 17.36
N ARG A 105 20.50 12.43 18.07
CA ARG A 105 19.79 12.18 19.33
C ARG A 105 18.49 11.42 19.12
N LEU A 106 17.72 11.80 18.10
CA LEU A 106 16.48 11.12 17.72
C LEU A 106 16.76 9.72 17.16
N ASP A 107 17.83 9.55 16.39
CA ASP A 107 18.24 8.26 15.84
C ASP A 107 18.60 7.24 16.93
N ARG A 108 19.18 7.67 18.05
CA ARG A 108 19.44 6.77 19.17
C ARG A 108 18.16 6.13 19.73
N LEU A 109 17.05 6.85 19.70
CA LEU A 109 15.75 6.32 20.14
C LEU A 109 15.09 5.52 19.01
N ALA A 110 15.06 6.09 17.80
CA ALA A 110 14.36 5.50 16.65
C ALA A 110 14.99 4.20 16.15
N LEU A 111 16.33 4.07 16.25
CA LEU A 111 17.08 2.89 15.83
C LEU A 111 17.42 1.95 16.99
N HIS A 112 16.92 2.22 18.19
CA HIS A 112 17.19 1.35 19.35
C HIS A 112 16.56 -0.03 19.14
N PRO A 113 17.27 -1.15 19.32
CA PRO A 113 16.79 -2.49 19.02
C PRO A 113 15.51 -2.90 19.77
N LEU A 114 15.32 -2.40 21.00
CA LEU A 114 14.13 -2.69 21.82
C LEU A 114 13.05 -1.59 21.73
N LEU A 115 13.45 -0.31 21.63
CA LEU A 115 12.51 0.82 21.65
C LEU A 115 12.06 1.25 20.25
N GLY A 116 12.87 0.98 19.23
CA GLY A 116 12.57 1.38 17.85
C GLY A 116 11.31 0.73 17.31
N ILE A 117 11.11 -0.57 17.52
CA ILE A 117 9.92 -1.29 17.06
C ILE A 117 8.63 -0.79 17.75
N PRO A 118 8.55 -0.70 19.10
CA PRO A 118 7.38 -0.09 19.76
C PRO A 118 7.11 1.35 19.34
N LEU A 119 8.14 2.18 19.19
CA LEU A 119 8.00 3.56 18.72
C LEU A 119 7.44 3.61 17.30
N PHE A 120 7.95 2.74 16.41
CA PHE A 120 7.45 2.62 15.06
C PHE A 120 5.97 2.21 15.05
N LEU A 121 5.59 1.17 15.80
CA LEU A 121 4.20 0.72 15.90
C LEU A 121 3.29 1.80 16.49
N ALA A 122 3.74 2.52 17.51
CA ALA A 122 3.00 3.64 18.09
C ALA A 122 2.77 4.76 17.06
N LEU A 123 3.76 5.07 16.25
CA LEU A 123 3.67 6.10 15.22
C LEU A 123 2.75 5.68 14.06
N VAL A 124 2.83 4.42 13.63
CA VAL A 124 1.89 3.84 12.65
C VAL A 124 0.46 3.86 13.18
N LEU A 125 0.26 3.44 14.45
CA LEU A 125 -1.04 3.51 15.10
C LEU A 125 -1.57 4.95 15.18
N LEU A 126 -0.71 5.91 15.49
CA LEU A 126 -1.04 7.33 15.50
C LEU A 126 -1.53 7.81 14.14
N VAL A 127 -0.82 7.44 13.06
CA VAL A 127 -1.20 7.77 11.67
C VAL A 127 -2.57 7.20 11.35
N PHE A 128 -2.82 5.92 11.68
CA PHE A 128 -4.12 5.32 11.41
C PHE A 128 -5.23 5.97 12.23
N ARG A 129 -5.02 6.20 13.52
CA ARG A 129 -6.02 6.89 14.36
C ARG A 129 -6.31 8.30 13.85
N LEU A 130 -5.27 9.05 13.49
CA LEU A 130 -5.45 10.38 12.89
C LEU A 130 -6.28 10.29 11.62
N THR A 131 -5.94 9.35 10.73
CA THR A 131 -6.63 9.17 9.46
C THR A 131 -8.11 8.86 9.67
N PHE A 132 -8.44 7.88 10.50
CA PHE A 132 -9.83 7.47 10.68
C PHE A 132 -10.64 8.46 11.50
N ASN A 133 -10.13 8.95 12.63
CA ASN A 133 -10.88 9.87 13.49
C ASN A 133 -11.15 11.22 12.82
N VAL A 134 -10.19 11.74 12.05
CA VAL A 134 -10.36 13.01 11.34
C VAL A 134 -11.23 12.86 10.08
N ALA A 135 -11.14 11.72 9.40
CA ALA A 135 -11.88 11.50 8.16
C ALA A 135 -13.31 11.01 8.39
N SER A 136 -13.60 10.23 9.47
CA SER A 136 -14.92 9.59 9.65
C SER A 136 -16.09 10.57 9.58
N PRO A 137 -16.08 11.77 10.21
CA PRO A 137 -17.21 12.67 10.12
C PRO A 137 -17.52 13.14 8.70
N PHE A 138 -16.48 13.25 7.86
CA PHE A 138 -16.67 13.59 6.44
C PHE A 138 -17.14 12.38 5.61
N VAL A 139 -16.71 11.18 5.96
CA VAL A 139 -17.20 9.93 5.34
C VAL A 139 -18.70 9.78 5.62
N ASP A 140 -19.11 9.96 6.89
CA ASP A 140 -20.50 9.87 7.31
C ASP A 140 -21.36 10.97 6.68
N LEU A 141 -20.85 12.19 6.57
CA LEU A 141 -21.50 13.30 5.88
C LEU A 141 -21.80 12.98 4.41
N ILE A 142 -20.79 12.45 3.69
CA ILE A 142 -20.89 12.17 2.25
C ILE A 142 -21.77 10.94 2.01
N GLY A 143 -21.60 9.88 2.79
CA GLY A 143 -22.32 8.61 2.65
C GLY A 143 -23.74 8.63 3.21
N GLY A 144 -24.09 9.60 4.06
CA GLY A 144 -25.41 9.77 4.67
C GLY A 144 -26.11 11.03 4.17
N PRO A 145 -26.16 12.14 4.96
CA PRO A 145 -27.01 13.29 4.70
C PRO A 145 -26.85 13.92 3.31
N LEU A 146 -25.62 13.97 2.80
CA LEU A 146 -25.37 14.55 1.48
C LEU A 146 -25.90 13.64 0.36
N GLN A 147 -25.64 12.35 0.45
CA GLN A 147 -26.12 11.36 -0.50
C GLN A 147 -27.66 11.28 -0.50
N ASP A 148 -28.29 11.29 0.68
CA ASP A 148 -29.75 11.27 0.82
C ASP A 148 -30.39 12.53 0.23
N THR A 149 -29.80 13.69 0.47
CA THR A 149 -30.26 14.96 -0.10
C THR A 149 -30.20 14.96 -1.62
N VAL A 150 -29.07 14.54 -2.20
CA VAL A 150 -28.88 14.48 -3.66
C VAL A 150 -29.81 13.43 -4.27
N SER A 151 -29.99 12.29 -3.62
CA SER A 151 -30.92 11.23 -4.04
C SER A 151 -32.36 11.71 -4.02
N GLY A 152 -32.76 12.46 -2.98
CA GLY A 152 -34.10 13.07 -2.90
C GLY A 152 -34.36 14.10 -4.00
N TRP A 153 -33.40 14.97 -4.29
CA TRP A 153 -33.51 15.93 -5.39
C TRP A 153 -33.57 15.26 -6.75
N ALA A 154 -32.74 14.23 -6.99
CA ALA A 154 -32.77 13.47 -8.24
C ALA A 154 -34.09 12.70 -8.41
N ALA A 155 -34.60 12.10 -7.33
CA ALA A 155 -35.89 11.42 -7.35
C ALA A 155 -37.06 12.36 -7.68
N ALA A 156 -37.05 13.58 -7.13
CA ALA A 156 -38.06 14.60 -7.44
C ALA A 156 -37.94 15.10 -8.89
N ALA A 157 -36.73 15.40 -9.36
CA ALA A 157 -36.48 15.88 -10.71
C ALA A 157 -36.81 14.84 -11.80
N LEU A 158 -36.61 13.57 -11.52
CA LEU A 158 -36.83 12.45 -12.45
C LEU A 158 -38.15 11.70 -12.18
N SER A 159 -39.06 12.30 -11.41
CA SER A 159 -40.37 11.65 -11.05
C SER A 159 -41.21 11.22 -12.22
N TRP A 160 -41.10 11.90 -13.36
CA TRP A 160 -41.82 11.63 -14.61
C TRP A 160 -41.16 10.55 -15.50
N PHE A 161 -39.91 10.14 -15.17
CA PHE A 161 -39.19 9.12 -15.94
C PHE A 161 -38.66 8.00 -15.01
N PRO A 162 -39.49 7.01 -14.63
CA PRO A 162 -39.20 6.05 -13.58
C PRO A 162 -37.89 5.28 -13.79
N LEU A 163 -37.57 4.86 -15.00
CA LEU A 163 -36.40 4.09 -15.34
C LEU A 163 -35.09 4.90 -15.14
N ALA A 164 -35.08 6.16 -15.56
CA ALA A 164 -33.94 7.05 -15.33
C ALA A 164 -33.78 7.37 -13.83
N ARG A 165 -34.89 7.56 -13.13
CA ARG A 165 -34.89 7.76 -11.68
C ARG A 165 -34.26 6.56 -10.96
N ASP A 166 -34.67 5.35 -11.27
CA ASP A 166 -34.16 4.15 -10.61
C ASP A 166 -32.70 3.88 -10.94
N LEU A 167 -32.24 4.17 -12.15
CA LEU A 167 -30.83 4.14 -12.52
C LEU A 167 -30.01 5.18 -11.75
N VAL A 168 -30.46 6.43 -11.72
CA VAL A 168 -29.71 7.53 -11.11
C VAL A 168 -29.67 7.38 -9.59
N VAL A 169 -30.83 7.13 -8.97
CA VAL A 169 -30.95 7.02 -7.49
C VAL A 169 -30.45 5.67 -6.98
N GLY A 170 -30.67 4.59 -7.74
CA GLY A 170 -30.30 3.23 -7.33
C GLY A 170 -28.86 2.82 -7.65
N ALA A 171 -28.23 3.45 -8.67
CA ALA A 171 -26.88 3.06 -9.07
C ALA A 171 -25.89 4.24 -9.09
N ILE A 172 -26.20 5.32 -9.83
CA ILE A 172 -25.21 6.38 -10.09
C ILE A 172 -24.86 7.13 -8.79
N ILE A 173 -25.87 7.62 -8.06
CA ILE A 173 -25.66 8.39 -6.83
C ILE A 173 -24.97 7.55 -5.76
N PRO A 174 -25.41 6.33 -5.41
CA PRO A 174 -24.69 5.47 -4.47
C PRO A 174 -23.26 5.14 -4.91
N GLY A 175 -23.07 4.83 -6.19
CA GLY A 175 -21.74 4.52 -6.75
C GLY A 175 -20.77 5.72 -6.66
N VAL A 176 -21.23 6.91 -7.05
CA VAL A 176 -20.44 8.15 -6.90
C VAL A 176 -20.23 8.49 -5.42
N GLY A 177 -21.26 8.35 -4.59
CA GLY A 177 -21.22 8.58 -3.15
C GLY A 177 -20.17 7.72 -2.48
N THR A 178 -20.11 6.42 -2.81
CA THR A 178 -19.09 5.50 -2.31
C THR A 178 -17.67 5.97 -2.67
N VAL A 179 -17.42 6.36 -3.92
CA VAL A 179 -16.09 6.88 -4.31
C VAL A 179 -15.75 8.16 -3.54
N LEU A 180 -16.71 9.09 -3.43
CA LEU A 180 -16.50 10.37 -2.75
C LEU A 180 -16.27 10.20 -1.24
N SER A 181 -16.94 9.24 -0.60
CA SER A 181 -16.77 8.99 0.84
C SER A 181 -15.38 8.51 1.22
N PHE A 182 -14.62 7.89 0.29
CA PHE A 182 -13.22 7.50 0.53
C PHE A 182 -12.22 8.62 0.36
N LEU A 183 -12.55 9.70 -0.35
CA LEU A 183 -11.59 10.77 -0.62
C LEU A 183 -11.05 11.44 0.65
N PRO A 184 -11.86 11.79 1.66
CA PRO A 184 -11.36 12.35 2.91
C PRO A 184 -10.36 11.44 3.61
N THR A 185 -10.67 10.14 3.71
CA THR A 185 -9.78 9.15 4.34
C THR A 185 -8.44 9.06 3.60
N LEU A 186 -8.47 8.97 2.27
CA LEU A 186 -7.26 8.93 1.46
C LEU A 186 -6.46 10.22 1.54
N LEU A 187 -7.11 11.37 1.57
CA LEU A 187 -6.43 12.66 1.69
C LEU A 187 -5.66 12.77 3.00
N VAL A 188 -6.30 12.43 4.12
CA VAL A 188 -5.65 12.47 5.44
C VAL A 188 -4.54 11.43 5.53
N LEU A 189 -4.77 10.21 5.01
CA LEU A 189 -3.74 9.16 4.95
C LEU A 189 -2.53 9.61 4.13
N TYR A 190 -2.72 10.13 2.92
CA TYR A 190 -1.61 10.61 2.09
C TYR A 190 -0.88 11.80 2.71
N LEU A 191 -1.60 12.67 3.43
CA LEU A 191 -0.98 13.79 4.14
C LEU A 191 -0.06 13.28 5.26
N ALA A 192 -0.56 12.36 6.09
CA ALA A 192 0.20 11.78 7.19
C ALA A 192 1.41 10.96 6.68
N MET A 193 1.21 10.19 5.61
CA MET A 193 2.30 9.40 5.01
C MET A 193 3.36 10.28 4.36
N SER A 194 2.96 11.32 3.61
CA SER A 194 3.93 12.27 3.05
C SER A 194 4.70 13.01 4.14
N PHE A 195 4.06 13.28 5.29
CA PHE A 195 4.75 13.86 6.44
C PHE A 195 5.84 12.92 6.98
N LEU A 196 5.54 11.63 7.14
CA LEU A 196 6.53 10.64 7.58
C LEU A 196 7.65 10.43 6.56
N GLU A 197 7.32 10.41 5.27
CA GLU A 197 8.27 10.27 4.17
C GLU A 197 9.24 11.47 4.14
N ASP A 198 8.71 12.68 4.07
CA ASP A 198 9.49 13.91 3.95
C ASP A 198 10.27 14.26 5.25
N SER A 199 9.79 13.81 6.41
CA SER A 199 10.52 13.97 7.69
C SER A 199 11.80 13.14 7.76
N GLY A 200 11.97 12.13 6.90
CA GLY A 200 13.07 11.19 6.91
C GLY A 200 12.89 10.01 7.88
N TYR A 201 11.74 9.90 8.54
CA TYR A 201 11.46 8.79 9.47
C TYR A 201 11.33 7.44 8.75
N MET A 202 10.77 7.43 7.53
CA MET A 202 10.57 6.19 6.76
C MET A 202 11.87 5.46 6.43
N ALA A 203 12.98 6.17 6.24
CA ALA A 203 14.30 5.55 6.05
C ALA A 203 14.76 4.79 7.31
N ARG A 204 14.47 5.33 8.52
CA ARG A 204 14.77 4.65 9.79
C ARG A 204 13.90 3.42 10.01
N ALA A 205 12.62 3.52 9.67
CA ALA A 205 11.71 2.37 9.72
C ALA A 205 12.18 1.25 8.77
N ALA A 206 12.60 1.60 7.56
CA ALA A 206 13.16 0.64 6.61
C ALA A 206 14.46 -0.01 7.15
N PHE A 207 15.35 0.77 7.72
CA PHE A 207 16.58 0.28 8.34
C PHE A 207 16.29 -0.66 9.53
N LEU A 208 15.37 -0.29 10.41
CA LEU A 208 14.99 -1.09 11.58
C LEU A 208 14.46 -2.47 11.17
N MET A 209 13.69 -2.51 10.09
CA MET A 209 13.06 -3.74 9.58
C MET A 209 13.89 -4.50 8.56
N ASP A 210 15.07 -4.00 8.17
CA ASP A 210 15.91 -4.62 7.14
C ASP A 210 16.26 -6.07 7.49
N ARG A 211 16.64 -6.34 8.74
CA ARG A 211 16.94 -7.70 9.20
C ARG A 211 15.76 -8.66 9.01
N ALA A 212 14.53 -8.21 9.31
CA ALA A 212 13.33 -9.02 9.15
C ALA A 212 13.00 -9.22 7.66
N MET A 213 13.17 -8.20 6.83
CA MET A 213 12.91 -8.30 5.39
C MET A 213 13.90 -9.22 4.69
N ARG A 214 15.16 -9.21 5.07
CA ARG A 214 16.20 -10.11 4.53
C ARG A 214 15.90 -11.59 4.77
N THR A 215 15.18 -11.96 5.83
CA THR A 215 14.78 -13.37 6.04
C THR A 215 13.86 -13.89 4.93
N VAL A 216 13.18 -12.99 4.23
CA VAL A 216 12.29 -13.28 3.09
C VAL A 216 12.98 -12.95 1.76
N GLY A 217 14.26 -12.56 1.79
CA GLY A 217 15.01 -12.16 0.60
C GLY A 217 14.61 -10.80 0.02
N LEU A 218 14.01 -9.91 0.84
CA LEU A 218 13.64 -8.56 0.49
C LEU A 218 14.59 -7.54 1.11
N ASP A 219 14.75 -6.38 0.47
CA ASP A 219 15.42 -5.20 1.04
C ASP A 219 14.51 -4.54 2.10
N GLY A 220 15.10 -3.90 3.10
CA GLY A 220 14.38 -3.14 4.13
C GLY A 220 13.42 -2.10 3.59
N ARG A 221 13.69 -1.51 2.43
CA ARG A 221 12.79 -0.57 1.75
C ARG A 221 11.45 -1.21 1.36
N ALA A 222 11.40 -2.53 1.15
CA ALA A 222 10.17 -3.26 0.84
C ALA A 222 9.15 -3.21 1.99
N PHE A 223 9.61 -2.93 3.20
CA PHE A 223 8.76 -2.77 4.37
C PHE A 223 7.82 -1.56 4.26
N ILE A 224 8.25 -0.48 3.57
CA ILE A 224 7.43 0.74 3.38
C ILE A 224 6.11 0.43 2.65
N PRO A 225 6.10 -0.17 1.43
CA PRO A 225 4.85 -0.56 0.79
C PRO A 225 4.04 -1.59 1.58
N LEU A 226 4.67 -2.52 2.31
CA LEU A 226 3.95 -3.50 3.12
C LEU A 226 3.16 -2.84 4.27
N ILE A 227 3.75 -1.90 4.99
CA ILE A 227 3.04 -1.13 6.02
C ILE A 227 1.90 -0.31 5.43
N LEU A 228 2.13 0.34 4.28
CA LEU A 228 1.08 1.07 3.58
C LEU A 228 -0.11 0.16 3.21
N GLY A 229 0.16 -1.13 2.94
CA GLY A 229 -0.84 -2.15 2.64
C GLY A 229 -1.88 -2.34 3.74
N PHE A 230 -1.53 -2.14 5.01
CA PHE A 230 -2.50 -2.17 6.11
C PHE A 230 -3.49 -1.00 6.08
N GLY A 231 -3.08 0.14 5.55
CA GLY A 231 -3.99 1.27 5.32
C GLY A 231 -4.79 1.09 4.05
N CYS A 232 -4.09 1.05 2.92
CA CYS A 232 -4.69 0.94 1.61
C CYS A 232 -3.71 0.30 0.60
N ASN A 233 -4.13 -0.76 -0.07
CA ASN A 233 -3.29 -1.46 -1.04
C ASN A 233 -2.96 -0.62 -2.28
N VAL A 234 -3.80 0.35 -2.64
CA VAL A 234 -3.57 1.20 -3.82
C VAL A 234 -2.31 2.04 -3.68
N PRO A 235 -2.13 2.90 -2.63
CA PRO A 235 -0.88 3.61 -2.43
C PRO A 235 0.30 2.68 -2.19
N ALA A 236 0.07 1.52 -1.55
CA ALA A 236 1.10 0.52 -1.31
C ALA A 236 1.71 -0.03 -2.60
N VAL A 237 0.88 -0.38 -3.58
CA VAL A 237 1.36 -0.80 -4.92
C VAL A 237 2.12 0.32 -5.63
N TYR A 238 1.69 1.59 -5.50
CA TYR A 238 2.46 2.70 -6.06
C TYR A 238 3.81 2.89 -5.35
N ALA A 239 3.88 2.65 -4.05
CA ALA A 239 5.11 2.75 -3.28
C ALA A 239 6.14 1.66 -3.66
N THR A 240 5.72 0.53 -4.26
CA THR A 240 6.68 -0.48 -4.75
C THR A 240 7.64 0.06 -5.81
N ARG A 241 7.28 1.17 -6.48
CA ARG A 241 8.15 1.82 -7.47
C ARG A 241 9.43 2.40 -6.87
N THR A 242 9.49 2.61 -5.56
CA THR A 242 10.71 3.03 -4.86
C THR A 242 11.73 1.92 -4.72
N LEU A 243 11.34 0.66 -4.97
CA LEU A 243 12.23 -0.48 -4.96
C LEU A 243 13.05 -0.52 -6.27
N GLU A 244 14.34 -0.71 -6.15
CA GLU A 244 15.26 -0.65 -7.30
C GLU A 244 15.09 -1.86 -8.21
N ARG A 245 14.98 -3.06 -7.61
CA ARG A 245 14.89 -4.33 -8.36
C ARG A 245 13.48 -4.60 -8.87
N ARG A 246 13.39 -5.01 -10.12
CA ARG A 246 12.10 -5.38 -10.73
C ARG A 246 11.48 -6.62 -10.04
N SER A 247 12.31 -7.60 -9.68
CA SER A 247 11.90 -8.81 -8.95
C SER A 247 11.21 -8.47 -7.62
N ASP A 248 11.79 -7.52 -6.85
CA ASP A 248 11.23 -7.07 -5.57
C ASP A 248 9.92 -6.30 -5.76
N ARG A 249 9.84 -5.43 -6.79
CA ARG A 249 8.59 -4.72 -7.12
C ARG A 249 7.45 -5.68 -7.43
N VAL A 250 7.71 -6.69 -8.25
CA VAL A 250 6.71 -7.70 -8.62
C VAL A 250 6.32 -8.50 -7.39
N LEU A 251 7.30 -9.02 -6.64
CA LEU A 251 7.05 -9.83 -5.45
C LEU A 251 6.20 -9.06 -4.42
N VAL A 252 6.62 -7.85 -4.06
CA VAL A 252 5.88 -7.03 -3.08
C VAL A 252 4.48 -6.71 -3.59
N SER A 253 4.32 -6.38 -4.88
CA SER A 253 2.99 -6.13 -5.46
C SER A 253 2.08 -7.36 -5.39
N MET A 254 2.63 -8.58 -5.52
CA MET A 254 1.86 -9.83 -5.43
C MET A 254 1.46 -10.21 -4.01
N ILE A 255 2.25 -9.83 -3.00
CA ILE A 255 1.93 -10.13 -1.60
C ILE A 255 1.06 -9.06 -0.92
N LEU A 256 1.02 -7.82 -1.45
CA LEU A 256 0.20 -6.74 -0.90
C LEU A 256 -1.29 -7.07 -0.74
N PRO A 257 -1.98 -7.78 -1.66
CA PRO A 257 -3.39 -8.14 -1.50
C PRO A 257 -3.68 -9.01 -0.27
N PHE A 258 -2.70 -9.76 0.24
CA PHE A 258 -2.83 -10.56 1.47
C PHE A 258 -2.75 -9.70 2.74
N MET A 259 -2.19 -8.49 2.66
CA MET A 259 -2.23 -7.54 3.78
C MET A 259 -3.66 -7.04 3.98
N SER A 260 -4.22 -7.30 5.16
CA SER A 260 -5.58 -6.87 5.50
C SER A 260 -5.61 -5.35 5.66
N CYS A 261 -6.18 -4.66 4.67
CA CYS A 261 -6.35 -3.21 4.73
C CYS A 261 -7.57 -2.81 5.57
N SER A 262 -7.66 -1.55 5.90
CA SER A 262 -8.77 -0.97 6.69
C SER A 262 -10.15 -1.21 6.08
N ALA A 263 -10.26 -1.34 4.77
CA ALA A 263 -11.52 -1.63 4.08
C ALA A 263 -12.07 -3.04 4.36
N ARG A 264 -11.21 -3.98 4.78
CA ARG A 264 -11.65 -5.32 5.23
C ARG A 264 -12.15 -5.32 6.67
N LEU A 265 -11.76 -4.35 7.48
CA LEU A 265 -12.11 -4.32 8.91
C LEU A 265 -13.64 -4.36 9.16
N PRO A 266 -14.48 -3.59 8.47
CA PRO A 266 -15.94 -3.66 8.66
C PRO A 266 -16.51 -5.07 8.41
N VAL A 267 -16.03 -5.75 7.34
CA VAL A 267 -16.45 -7.14 7.05
C VAL A 267 -16.04 -8.07 8.17
N TYR A 268 -14.79 -7.99 8.64
CA TYR A 268 -14.28 -8.79 9.75
C TYR A 268 -15.08 -8.56 11.04
N VAL A 269 -15.39 -7.30 11.35
CA VAL A 269 -16.14 -6.93 12.56
C VAL A 269 -17.58 -7.47 12.51
N VAL A 270 -18.28 -7.32 11.38
CA VAL A 270 -19.65 -7.82 11.23
C VAL A 270 -19.71 -9.34 11.36
N PHE A 271 -18.82 -10.08 10.69
CA PHE A 271 -18.77 -11.54 10.80
C PHE A 271 -18.31 -12.01 12.19
N ALA A 272 -17.31 -11.35 12.77
CA ALA A 272 -16.84 -11.67 14.11
C ALA A 272 -17.93 -11.42 15.17
N ALA A 273 -18.69 -10.33 15.04
CA ALA A 273 -19.81 -10.01 15.90
C ALA A 273 -20.96 -11.01 15.74
N ALA A 274 -21.23 -11.46 14.50
CA ALA A 274 -22.30 -12.40 14.19
C ALA A 274 -22.04 -13.82 14.75
N LEU A 275 -20.81 -14.33 14.59
CA LEU A 275 -20.49 -15.74 14.83
C LEU A 275 -19.61 -15.98 16.05
N PHE A 276 -18.88 -14.97 16.51
CA PHE A 276 -17.95 -15.04 17.64
C PHE A 276 -18.16 -13.90 18.65
N PRO A 277 -19.37 -13.65 19.17
CA PRO A 277 -19.67 -12.45 19.97
C PRO A 277 -18.79 -12.32 21.23
N ARG A 278 -18.28 -13.44 21.74
CA ARG A 278 -17.41 -13.47 22.94
C ARG A 278 -15.93 -13.28 22.62
N TYR A 279 -15.50 -13.60 21.42
CA TYR A 279 -14.10 -13.59 20.98
C TYR A 279 -13.87 -12.74 19.73
N GLY A 280 -14.78 -11.87 19.35
CA GLY A 280 -14.76 -11.12 18.10
C GLY A 280 -13.46 -10.38 17.87
N SER A 281 -12.96 -9.64 18.87
CA SER A 281 -11.68 -8.91 18.77
C SER A 281 -10.49 -9.84 18.53
N TRP A 282 -10.46 -11.02 19.15
CA TRP A 282 -9.40 -12.00 18.96
C TRP A 282 -9.46 -12.64 17.56
N VAL A 283 -10.66 -12.88 17.05
CA VAL A 283 -10.86 -13.38 15.67
C VAL A 283 -10.36 -12.36 14.64
N VAL A 284 -10.73 -11.10 14.80
CA VAL A 284 -10.24 -10.02 13.95
C VAL A 284 -8.71 -9.95 13.99
N TRP A 285 -8.10 -9.96 15.17
CA TRP A 285 -6.65 -9.96 15.33
C TRP A 285 -6.00 -11.18 14.65
N ALA A 286 -6.57 -12.37 14.85
CA ALA A 286 -6.06 -13.61 14.23
C ALA A 286 -6.12 -13.57 12.71
N LEU A 287 -7.15 -12.97 12.11
CA LEU A 287 -7.27 -12.78 10.64
C LEU A 287 -6.20 -11.84 10.10
N TYR A 288 -5.85 -10.77 10.83
CA TYR A 288 -4.74 -9.89 10.45
C TYR A 288 -3.40 -10.62 10.48
N VAL A 289 -3.15 -11.38 11.55
CA VAL A 289 -1.92 -12.20 11.68
C VAL A 289 -1.86 -13.26 10.59
N LEU A 290 -2.97 -13.95 10.33
CA LEU A 290 -3.06 -14.96 9.28
C LEU A 290 -2.73 -14.36 7.90
N GLY A 291 -3.28 -13.19 7.57
CA GLY A 291 -2.97 -12.48 6.33
C GLY A 291 -1.46 -12.19 6.18
N MET A 292 -0.80 -11.75 7.26
CA MET A 292 0.65 -11.54 7.28
C MET A 292 1.42 -12.85 7.07
N VAL A 293 1.05 -13.91 7.78
CA VAL A 293 1.71 -15.22 7.66
C VAL A 293 1.58 -15.76 6.23
N VAL A 294 0.40 -15.68 5.64
CA VAL A 294 0.17 -16.10 4.25
C VAL A 294 1.00 -15.24 3.28
N ALA A 295 1.03 -13.91 3.46
CA ALA A 295 1.84 -13.01 2.64
C ALA A 295 3.33 -13.39 2.66
N PHE A 296 3.89 -13.61 3.86
CA PHE A 296 5.30 -13.98 3.99
C PHE A 296 5.58 -15.41 3.48
N ALA A 297 4.69 -16.36 3.73
CA ALA A 297 4.81 -17.72 3.21
C ALA A 297 4.79 -17.73 1.67
N PHE A 298 3.89 -16.96 1.07
CA PHE A 298 3.79 -16.79 -0.38
C PHE A 298 5.03 -16.07 -0.96
N ALA A 299 5.56 -15.07 -0.26
CA ALA A 299 6.81 -14.43 -0.64
C ALA A 299 7.99 -15.41 -0.66
N LEU A 300 8.13 -16.23 0.38
CA LEU A 300 9.17 -17.28 0.44
C LEU A 300 9.01 -18.31 -0.68
N LEU A 301 7.78 -18.71 -0.99
CA LEU A 301 7.49 -19.62 -2.08
C LEU A 301 7.93 -19.03 -3.42
N LEU A 302 7.54 -17.78 -3.72
CA LEU A 302 7.92 -17.10 -4.96
C LEU A 302 9.43 -16.88 -5.08
N ARG A 303 10.12 -16.58 -3.96
CA ARG A 303 11.58 -16.46 -3.94
C ARG A 303 12.28 -17.76 -4.29
N ARG A 304 11.73 -18.89 -3.86
CA ARG A 304 12.31 -20.20 -4.16
C ARG A 304 12.00 -20.72 -5.55
N THR A 305 10.89 -20.29 -6.17
CA THR A 305 10.41 -20.85 -7.43
C THR A 305 10.64 -19.95 -8.64
N SER A 306 10.22 -18.68 -8.57
CA SER A 306 10.07 -17.85 -9.76
C SER A 306 10.85 -16.53 -9.73
N LEU A 307 11.18 -16.03 -8.54
CA LEU A 307 11.80 -14.71 -8.34
C LEU A 307 13.00 -14.85 -7.39
N PRO A 308 14.12 -15.46 -7.81
CA PRO A 308 15.28 -15.62 -6.94
C PRO A 308 15.80 -14.27 -6.44
N ALA A 309 16.35 -14.25 -5.23
CA ALA A 309 16.97 -13.07 -4.67
C ALA A 309 18.29 -12.81 -5.41
N GLU A 310 18.40 -11.72 -6.12
CA GLU A 310 19.66 -11.25 -6.70
C GLU A 310 20.42 -10.54 -5.57
N GLY A 311 21.54 -11.09 -5.15
CA GLY A 311 22.32 -10.59 -4.04
C GLY A 311 23.01 -9.26 -4.38
N ASP A 312 22.90 -8.28 -3.57
CA ASP A 312 23.84 -7.24 -3.19
C ASP A 312 23.11 -6.33 -2.20
N GLY A 313 23.67 -6.19 -1.00
CA GLY A 313 23.07 -5.33 0.02
C GLY A 313 23.04 -3.89 -0.45
N VAL A 314 21.86 -3.30 -0.52
CA VAL A 314 21.71 -1.88 -0.81
C VAL A 314 22.15 -1.07 0.41
N LEU A 315 23.09 -0.15 0.22
CA LEU A 315 23.49 0.80 1.25
C LEU A 315 22.35 1.80 1.48
N LEU A 316 21.77 1.76 2.68
CA LEU A 316 20.67 2.66 3.03
C LEU A 316 21.24 3.93 3.70
N GLU A 317 21.26 5.04 2.98
CA GLU A 317 21.61 6.33 3.57
C GLU A 317 20.43 6.87 4.40
N LEU A 318 20.74 7.36 5.62
CA LEU A 318 19.76 7.96 6.52
C LEU A 318 19.76 9.49 6.33
N PRO A 319 18.76 10.08 5.64
CA PRO A 319 18.71 11.53 5.49
C PRO A 319 18.49 12.22 6.86
N PRO A 320 18.96 13.45 7.07
CA PRO A 320 18.71 14.18 8.32
C PRO A 320 17.20 14.44 8.48
N TYR A 321 16.72 14.46 9.75
CA TYR A 321 15.34 14.84 10.01
C TYR A 321 15.09 16.28 9.58
N ARG A 322 13.99 16.47 8.86
CA ARG A 322 13.54 17.80 8.38
C ARG A 322 12.06 17.96 8.67
N PHE A 323 11.67 19.18 9.04
CA PHE A 323 10.26 19.50 9.14
C PHE A 323 9.73 19.77 7.72
N PRO A 324 8.73 19.03 7.24
CA PRO A 324 8.23 19.15 5.87
C PRO A 324 7.53 20.48 5.64
N ALA A 325 7.64 21.04 4.43
CA ALA A 325 6.92 22.23 4.04
C ALA A 325 5.42 21.92 3.78
N TRP A 326 4.51 22.53 4.56
CA TRP A 326 3.07 22.26 4.49
C TRP A 326 2.48 22.39 3.08
N LYS A 327 2.91 23.40 2.32
CA LYS A 327 2.44 23.59 0.93
C LYS A 327 2.80 22.41 0.02
N VAL A 328 3.95 21.81 0.22
CA VAL A 328 4.43 20.64 -0.56
C VAL A 328 3.64 19.41 -0.17
N LEU A 329 3.47 19.16 1.14
CA LEU A 329 2.67 18.05 1.66
C LEU A 329 1.25 18.07 1.10
N TRP A 330 0.56 19.23 1.20
CA TRP A 330 -0.80 19.38 0.69
C TRP A 330 -0.88 19.11 -0.82
N LYS A 331 0.06 19.66 -1.60
CA LYS A 331 0.10 19.46 -3.04
C LYS A 331 0.31 18.00 -3.42
N HIS A 332 1.18 17.28 -2.70
CA HIS A 332 1.43 15.85 -2.93
C HIS A 332 0.21 15.02 -2.55
N ALA A 333 -0.34 15.21 -1.37
CA ALA A 333 -1.54 14.50 -0.91
C ALA A 333 -2.72 14.73 -1.86
N TRP A 334 -3.00 15.98 -2.23
CA TRP A 334 -4.08 16.30 -3.15
C TRP A 334 -3.91 15.69 -4.54
N ARG A 335 -2.70 15.74 -5.11
CA ARG A 335 -2.44 15.12 -6.42
C ARG A 335 -2.64 13.61 -6.40
N ARG A 336 -2.18 12.92 -5.36
CA ARG A 336 -2.37 11.47 -5.17
C ARG A 336 -3.86 11.15 -5.04
N THR A 337 -4.59 11.87 -4.21
CA THR A 337 -6.05 11.71 -4.01
C THR A 337 -6.83 11.99 -5.30
N ALA A 338 -6.56 13.08 -6.00
CA ALA A 338 -7.22 13.42 -7.26
C ALA A 338 -6.93 12.39 -8.37
N SER A 339 -5.71 11.84 -8.41
CA SER A 339 -5.36 10.78 -9.36
C SER A 339 -6.12 9.49 -9.07
N PHE A 340 -6.30 9.15 -7.79
CA PHE A 340 -7.14 8.03 -7.39
C PHE A 340 -8.60 8.27 -7.80
N ALA A 341 -9.18 9.42 -7.46
CA ALA A 341 -10.56 9.77 -7.80
C ALA A 341 -10.85 9.67 -9.31
N LYS A 342 -9.92 10.15 -10.15
CA LYS A 342 -10.04 10.06 -11.61
C LYS A 342 -10.09 8.63 -12.12
N ARG A 343 -9.36 7.69 -11.53
CA ARG A 343 -9.35 6.27 -11.93
C ARG A 343 -10.52 5.52 -11.32
N ALA A 344 -10.79 5.73 -10.04
CA ALA A 344 -11.86 5.05 -9.32
C ALA A 344 -13.25 5.38 -9.92
N ARG A 345 -13.50 6.62 -10.31
CA ARG A 345 -14.79 7.03 -10.85
C ARG A 345 -15.24 6.19 -12.05
N THR A 346 -14.33 5.85 -12.97
CA THR A 346 -14.68 5.07 -14.16
C THR A 346 -14.90 3.61 -13.83
N THR A 347 -13.99 3.01 -13.06
CA THR A 347 -14.06 1.59 -12.71
C THR A 347 -15.22 1.31 -11.77
N VAL A 348 -15.32 2.06 -10.66
CA VAL A 348 -16.37 1.82 -9.66
C VAL A 348 -17.76 2.13 -10.24
N LEU A 349 -17.91 3.25 -10.98
CA LEU A 349 -19.19 3.60 -11.59
C LEU A 349 -19.63 2.58 -12.64
N ALA A 350 -18.69 2.11 -13.49
CA ALA A 350 -18.98 1.05 -14.45
C ALA A 350 -19.41 -0.24 -13.75
N THR A 351 -18.71 -0.64 -12.68
CA THR A 351 -19.05 -1.84 -11.92
C THR A 351 -20.42 -1.74 -11.27
N VAL A 352 -20.69 -0.62 -10.56
CA VAL A 352 -21.99 -0.42 -9.91
C VAL A 352 -23.12 -0.39 -10.94
N ALA A 353 -22.90 0.24 -12.11
CA ALA A 353 -23.87 0.26 -13.19
C ALA A 353 -24.14 -1.14 -13.77
N VAL A 354 -23.07 -1.95 -13.94
CA VAL A 354 -23.19 -3.35 -14.42
C VAL A 354 -23.93 -4.20 -13.39
N VAL A 355 -23.56 -4.14 -12.11
CA VAL A 355 -24.23 -4.88 -11.04
C VAL A 355 -25.69 -4.49 -10.92
N TRP A 356 -25.97 -3.17 -10.95
CA TRP A 356 -27.37 -2.68 -10.97
C TRP A 356 -28.14 -3.19 -12.18
N LEU A 357 -27.54 -3.15 -13.38
CA LEU A 357 -28.19 -3.67 -14.60
C LEU A 357 -28.48 -5.17 -14.48
N LEU A 358 -27.55 -5.95 -13.96
CA LEU A 358 -27.73 -7.39 -13.74
C LEU A 358 -28.82 -7.67 -12.68
N LEU A 359 -28.95 -6.84 -11.66
CA LEU A 359 -30.01 -6.91 -10.68
C LEU A 359 -31.37 -6.47 -11.24
N ALA A 360 -31.39 -5.50 -12.16
CA ALA A 360 -32.61 -5.01 -12.78
C ALA A 360 -33.17 -5.92 -13.89
N LEU A 361 -32.32 -6.77 -14.49
CA LEU A 361 -32.72 -7.68 -15.57
C LEU A 361 -33.39 -8.95 -15.01
N PRO A 362 -34.67 -9.24 -15.37
CA PRO A 362 -35.33 -10.46 -14.97
C PRO A 362 -34.71 -11.68 -15.68
N ALA A 363 -34.38 -12.72 -14.94
CA ALA A 363 -33.97 -14.01 -15.48
C ALA A 363 -35.11 -15.04 -15.55
N VAL A 364 -36.31 -14.62 -15.14
CA VAL A 364 -37.53 -15.45 -15.14
C VAL A 364 -38.57 -14.86 -16.10
N ALA A 365 -39.26 -15.71 -16.88
CA ALA A 365 -40.30 -15.29 -17.80
C ALA A 365 -41.46 -14.62 -17.02
N GLY A 366 -41.80 -13.38 -17.45
CA GLY A 366 -42.85 -12.58 -16.81
C GLY A 366 -42.40 -11.59 -15.76
N GLY A 367 -41.09 -11.54 -15.42
CA GLY A 367 -40.54 -10.52 -14.53
C GLY A 367 -40.52 -9.13 -15.20
N GLN A 368 -40.86 -8.09 -14.42
CA GLN A 368 -40.77 -6.71 -14.90
C GLN A 368 -39.40 -6.15 -14.59
N PHE A 369 -38.83 -5.37 -15.51
CA PHE A 369 -37.53 -4.71 -15.34
C PHE A 369 -37.48 -3.85 -14.06
N ALA A 370 -36.40 -3.95 -13.30
CA ALA A 370 -36.11 -3.20 -12.06
C ALA A 370 -37.03 -3.48 -10.84
N THR A 371 -37.95 -4.45 -10.93
CA THR A 371 -38.84 -4.83 -9.82
C THR A 371 -38.69 -6.30 -9.38
N VAL A 372 -37.69 -6.98 -9.95
CA VAL A 372 -37.47 -8.42 -9.73
C VAL A 372 -36.75 -8.62 -8.38
N PRO A 373 -37.15 -9.61 -7.57
CA PRO A 373 -36.38 -10.02 -6.40
C PRO A 373 -34.93 -10.39 -6.82
N PRO A 374 -33.90 -10.05 -6.03
CA PRO A 374 -32.52 -10.31 -6.39
C PRO A 374 -32.22 -11.76 -6.79
N GLN A 375 -32.90 -12.74 -6.20
CA GLN A 375 -32.75 -14.16 -6.51
C GLN A 375 -33.23 -14.54 -7.93
N ASP A 376 -34.20 -13.83 -8.48
CA ASP A 376 -34.81 -14.07 -9.79
C ASP A 376 -34.22 -13.15 -10.87
N SER A 377 -33.28 -12.30 -10.50
CA SER A 377 -32.52 -11.44 -11.42
C SER A 377 -31.42 -12.21 -12.14
N LEU A 378 -30.89 -11.64 -13.20
CA LEU A 378 -29.73 -12.20 -13.89
C LEU A 378 -28.50 -12.28 -12.98
N PHE A 379 -28.30 -11.32 -12.08
CA PHE A 379 -27.28 -11.36 -11.04
C PHE A 379 -27.43 -12.57 -10.14
N GLY A 380 -28.65 -12.83 -9.62
CA GLY A 380 -28.93 -13.99 -8.79
C GLY A 380 -28.67 -15.32 -9.52
N ARG A 381 -28.99 -15.41 -10.80
CA ARG A 381 -28.70 -16.60 -11.63
C ARG A 381 -27.21 -16.83 -11.86
N VAL A 382 -26.45 -15.78 -12.14
CA VAL A 382 -24.98 -15.87 -12.25
C VAL A 382 -24.36 -16.31 -10.93
N SER A 383 -24.78 -15.69 -9.83
CA SER A 383 -24.32 -16.07 -8.48
C SER A 383 -24.71 -17.51 -8.09
N GLN A 384 -25.92 -17.96 -8.50
CA GLN A 384 -26.33 -19.37 -8.33
C GLN A 384 -25.47 -20.33 -9.14
N ALA A 385 -25.14 -19.98 -10.39
CA ALA A 385 -24.28 -20.80 -11.24
C ALA A 385 -22.83 -20.87 -10.72
N ALA A 386 -22.34 -19.81 -10.07
CA ALA A 386 -21.02 -19.76 -9.47
C ALA A 386 -20.96 -20.41 -8.07
N SER A 387 -22.09 -20.51 -7.35
CA SER A 387 -22.14 -20.99 -5.96
C SER A 387 -21.59 -22.41 -5.74
N PRO A 388 -21.69 -23.39 -6.67
CA PRO A 388 -21.10 -24.72 -6.48
C PRO A 388 -19.58 -24.70 -6.31
N VAL A 389 -18.88 -23.72 -6.86
CA VAL A 389 -17.43 -23.55 -6.71
C VAL A 389 -17.04 -23.32 -5.24
N PHE A 390 -17.90 -22.62 -4.50
CA PHE A 390 -17.70 -22.28 -3.09
C PHE A 390 -18.34 -23.28 -2.11
N ALA A 391 -19.08 -24.28 -2.62
CA ALA A 391 -19.69 -25.30 -1.79
C ALA A 391 -18.68 -26.10 -0.92
N PRO A 392 -17.47 -26.47 -1.42
CA PRO A 392 -16.46 -27.13 -0.59
C PRO A 392 -15.96 -26.27 0.57
N LEU A 393 -16.07 -24.93 0.47
CA LEU A 393 -15.68 -23.97 1.50
C LEU A 393 -16.81 -23.73 2.54
N GLY A 394 -17.99 -24.35 2.34
CA GLY A 394 -19.12 -24.31 3.26
C GLY A 394 -20.04 -23.10 3.11
N PHE A 395 -19.89 -22.25 2.08
CA PHE A 395 -20.77 -21.12 1.77
C PHE A 395 -21.26 -21.12 0.31
N GLY A 396 -21.62 -22.29 -0.20
CA GLY A 396 -22.17 -22.48 -1.55
C GLY A 396 -23.60 -21.98 -1.73
N ASN A 397 -23.96 -20.82 -1.19
CA ASN A 397 -25.23 -20.16 -1.41
C ASN A 397 -25.05 -18.94 -2.31
N TRP A 398 -26.08 -18.61 -3.09
CA TRP A 398 -26.03 -17.51 -4.05
C TRP A 398 -25.84 -16.14 -3.38
N GLN A 399 -26.34 -15.97 -2.14
CA GLN A 399 -26.26 -14.73 -1.41
C GLN A 399 -24.80 -14.39 -1.05
N ALA A 400 -24.07 -15.37 -0.49
CA ALA A 400 -22.67 -15.21 -0.14
C ALA A 400 -21.80 -15.04 -1.39
N THR A 401 -22.05 -15.85 -2.43
CA THR A 401 -21.34 -15.78 -3.70
C THR A 401 -21.57 -14.43 -4.39
N GLY A 402 -22.83 -13.96 -4.43
CA GLY A 402 -23.19 -12.68 -5.02
C GLY A 402 -22.60 -11.47 -4.28
N ALA A 403 -22.39 -11.56 -2.97
CA ALA A 403 -21.75 -10.51 -2.22
C ALA A 403 -20.22 -10.44 -2.48
N LEU A 404 -19.58 -11.57 -2.79
CA LEU A 404 -18.14 -11.61 -3.15
C LEU A 404 -17.85 -10.92 -4.49
N GLU A 405 -18.75 -11.00 -5.47
CA GLU A 405 -18.50 -10.45 -6.80
C GLU A 405 -18.19 -8.94 -6.77
N PRO A 406 -19.04 -8.06 -6.21
CA PRO A 406 -18.71 -6.65 -6.08
C PRO A 406 -17.60 -6.40 -5.05
N GLY A 407 -17.47 -7.22 -4.00
CA GLY A 407 -16.41 -7.17 -3.01
C GLY A 407 -15.02 -7.41 -3.58
N TYR A 408 -14.90 -8.21 -4.63
CA TYR A 408 -13.64 -8.42 -5.35
C TYR A 408 -13.13 -7.14 -6.03
N ILE A 409 -14.03 -6.30 -6.49
CA ILE A 409 -13.70 -5.05 -7.18
C ILE A 409 -13.48 -3.92 -6.18
N ALA A 410 -14.40 -3.81 -5.18
CA ALA A 410 -14.34 -2.81 -4.13
C ALA A 410 -14.82 -3.43 -2.80
N LYS A 411 -13.89 -3.78 -1.96
CA LYS A 411 -14.12 -4.47 -0.66
C LYS A 411 -15.11 -3.73 0.25
N GLU A 412 -15.16 -2.42 0.11
CA GLU A 412 -16.03 -1.54 0.86
C GLU A 412 -17.51 -1.73 0.52
N VAL A 413 -17.80 -2.16 -0.70
CA VAL A 413 -19.17 -2.40 -1.17
C VAL A 413 -19.73 -3.71 -0.61
N GLU A 414 -18.89 -4.63 -0.17
CA GLU A 414 -19.26 -5.97 0.28
C GLU A 414 -20.27 -5.95 1.43
N VAL A 415 -20.02 -5.16 2.49
CA VAL A 415 -20.95 -5.06 3.63
C VAL A 415 -22.29 -4.48 3.20
N GLY A 416 -22.28 -3.46 2.35
CA GLY A 416 -23.49 -2.88 1.77
C GLY A 416 -24.29 -3.88 0.95
N THR A 417 -23.61 -4.68 0.12
CA THR A 417 -24.22 -5.73 -0.71
C THR A 417 -24.78 -6.87 0.17
N LEU A 418 -24.04 -7.30 1.19
CA LEU A 418 -24.55 -8.25 2.18
C LEU A 418 -25.82 -7.73 2.86
N GLY A 419 -25.82 -6.44 3.26
CA GLY A 419 -27.00 -5.78 3.82
C GLY A 419 -28.19 -5.81 2.88
N GLN A 420 -28.00 -5.46 1.61
CA GLN A 420 -29.06 -5.48 0.60
C GLN A 420 -29.58 -6.90 0.31
N ILE A 421 -28.70 -7.89 0.20
CA ILE A 421 -29.07 -9.27 -0.13
C ILE A 421 -29.75 -9.97 1.04
N TYR A 422 -29.24 -9.82 2.29
CA TYR A 422 -29.74 -10.54 3.46
C TYR A 422 -30.90 -9.84 4.18
N LEU A 423 -30.96 -8.51 4.12
CA LEU A 423 -32.03 -7.73 4.77
C LEU A 423 -33.15 -7.33 3.79
N GLY A 424 -32.92 -7.45 2.48
CA GLY A 424 -33.85 -7.00 1.45
C GLY A 424 -34.00 -5.48 1.40
N GLU A 425 -35.05 -5.00 0.73
CA GLU A 425 -35.35 -3.56 0.59
C GLU A 425 -35.78 -2.85 1.90
N GLN A 426 -35.68 -3.49 3.04
CA GLN A 426 -36.08 -2.93 4.33
C GLN A 426 -35.13 -1.85 4.89
N ALA A 427 -34.03 -1.54 4.21
CA ALA A 427 -33.34 -0.27 4.43
C ALA A 427 -34.25 0.84 3.93
N ALA A 428 -35.11 1.35 4.80
CA ALA A 428 -36.08 2.40 4.50
C ALA A 428 -35.37 3.53 3.73
N ARG A 429 -35.69 3.69 2.45
CA ARG A 429 -35.23 4.86 1.70
C ARG A 429 -35.77 6.08 2.43
N PRO A 430 -34.92 7.01 2.89
CA PRO A 430 -35.41 8.20 3.57
C PRO A 430 -36.41 8.94 2.67
N ALA A 431 -37.47 9.43 3.25
CA ALA A 431 -38.48 10.18 2.53
C ALA A 431 -37.80 11.39 1.83
N PRO A 432 -38.17 11.73 0.60
CA PRO A 432 -37.56 12.82 -0.13
C PRO A 432 -37.76 14.13 0.64
N LEU A 433 -36.66 14.70 1.09
CA LEU A 433 -36.66 16.01 1.75
C LEU A 433 -36.92 17.11 0.71
N GLY A 434 -37.73 18.08 1.08
CA GLY A 434 -37.90 19.28 0.23
C GLY A 434 -36.57 19.97 -0.01
N LEU A 435 -36.41 20.66 -1.17
CA LEU A 435 -35.12 21.27 -1.59
C LEU A 435 -34.49 22.16 -0.52
N LEU A 436 -35.26 23.01 0.16
CA LEU A 436 -34.76 23.90 1.22
C LEU A 436 -34.39 23.13 2.50
N ALA A 437 -35.21 22.16 2.90
CA ALA A 437 -34.94 21.34 4.07
C ALA A 437 -33.67 20.47 3.86
N GLY A 438 -33.50 19.89 2.69
CA GLY A 438 -32.32 19.13 2.32
C GLY A 438 -31.05 20.00 2.30
N ALA A 439 -31.12 21.21 1.72
CA ALA A 439 -29.99 22.15 1.74
C ALA A 439 -29.60 22.58 3.17
N HIS A 440 -30.57 22.85 4.02
CA HIS A 440 -30.32 23.19 5.42
C HIS A 440 -29.69 22.01 6.18
N GLN A 441 -30.20 20.79 5.97
CA GLN A 441 -29.63 19.59 6.57
C GLN A 441 -28.19 19.35 6.10
N ALA A 442 -27.89 19.51 4.81
CA ALA A 442 -26.54 19.36 4.28
C ALA A 442 -25.57 20.41 4.89
N LEU A 443 -26.01 21.67 5.05
CA LEU A 443 -25.20 22.74 5.68
C LEU A 443 -24.94 22.47 7.17
N THR A 444 -25.96 22.09 7.94
CA THR A 444 -25.78 21.75 9.37
C THR A 444 -24.89 20.53 9.54
N ALA A 445 -25.09 19.47 8.74
CA ALA A 445 -24.26 18.29 8.76
C ALA A 445 -22.79 18.58 8.37
N THR A 446 -22.53 19.49 7.41
CA THR A 446 -21.15 19.89 7.08
C THR A 446 -20.48 20.63 8.23
N TRP A 447 -21.21 21.50 8.91
CA TRP A 447 -20.69 22.22 10.07
C TRP A 447 -20.40 21.28 11.24
N ASP A 448 -21.28 20.33 11.50
CA ASP A 448 -21.11 19.33 12.55
C ASP A 448 -19.96 18.35 12.24
N ALA A 449 -19.79 17.93 10.99
CA ALA A 449 -18.66 17.13 10.55
C ALA A 449 -17.33 17.87 10.75
N LEU A 450 -17.27 19.17 10.43
CA LEU A 450 -16.07 19.98 10.64
C LEU A 450 -15.73 20.10 12.13
N LYS A 451 -16.72 20.40 12.99
CA LYS A 451 -16.52 20.43 14.45
C LYS A 451 -16.05 19.08 14.99
N ALA A 452 -16.69 17.99 14.57
CA ALA A 452 -16.35 16.63 14.99
C ALA A 452 -14.92 16.28 14.59
N SER A 453 -14.49 16.61 13.37
CA SER A 453 -13.11 16.36 12.92
C SER A 453 -12.08 17.13 13.73
N VAL A 454 -12.34 18.41 14.05
CA VAL A 454 -11.43 19.21 14.87
C VAL A 454 -11.38 18.69 16.31
N SER A 455 -12.52 18.32 16.89
CA SER A 455 -12.61 17.76 18.24
C SER A 455 -12.01 16.34 18.34
N ALA A 456 -11.90 15.63 17.23
CA ALA A 456 -11.27 14.30 17.17
C ALA A 456 -9.73 14.35 17.25
N ILE A 457 -9.07 15.48 16.93
CA ILE A 457 -7.61 15.59 16.96
C ILE A 457 -7.03 15.30 18.35
N PRO A 458 -7.53 15.89 19.46
CA PRO A 458 -7.03 15.57 20.80
C PRO A 458 -7.27 14.10 21.21
N THR A 459 -8.35 13.47 20.76
CA THR A 459 -8.71 12.09 21.12
C THR A 459 -7.79 11.06 20.47
N VAL A 460 -7.05 11.44 19.43
CA VAL A 460 -6.05 10.58 18.77
C VAL A 460 -4.94 10.17 19.75
N LEU A 461 -4.58 11.04 20.70
CA LEU A 461 -3.56 10.81 21.71
C LEU A 461 -4.06 10.00 22.93
N ALA A 462 -5.38 9.82 23.08
CA ALA A 462 -5.93 9.01 24.15
C ALA A 462 -5.56 7.54 23.96
N LEU A 463 -5.25 6.85 25.06
CA LEU A 463 -4.89 5.42 25.01
C LEU A 463 -6.01 4.62 24.34
N PRO A 464 -5.68 3.74 23.37
CA PRO A 464 -6.68 2.93 22.71
C PRO A 464 -7.32 1.95 23.69
N HIS A 465 -8.63 1.87 23.70
CA HIS A 465 -9.28 0.63 24.14
C HIS A 465 -8.88 -0.43 23.09
N LEU A 466 -8.04 -1.38 23.50
CA LEU A 466 -7.50 -2.47 22.67
C LEU A 466 -8.58 -3.53 22.37
N GLY A 467 -9.70 -3.11 21.83
CA GLY A 467 -10.76 -4.01 21.41
C GLY A 467 -11.63 -3.33 20.37
N ALA A 468 -11.81 -3.95 19.19
CA ALA A 468 -12.94 -3.59 18.36
C ALA A 468 -14.19 -3.87 19.19
N ASP A 469 -15.00 -2.84 19.41
CA ASP A 469 -16.24 -3.01 20.18
C ASP A 469 -17.27 -3.72 19.31
N THR A 470 -17.16 -5.05 19.27
CA THR A 470 -18.05 -5.93 18.49
C THR A 470 -19.44 -6.07 19.13
N SER A 471 -19.62 -5.55 20.35
CA SER A 471 -20.86 -5.71 21.11
C SER A 471 -22.04 -4.92 20.52
N ALA A 472 -21.78 -3.75 19.96
CA ALA A 472 -22.80 -2.95 19.29
C ALA A 472 -23.21 -3.56 17.94
N GLU A 473 -22.25 -4.05 17.18
CA GLU A 473 -22.45 -4.68 15.88
C GLU A 473 -23.15 -6.04 15.98
N ALA A 474 -22.94 -6.79 17.07
CA ALA A 474 -23.61 -8.07 17.31
C ALA A 474 -25.15 -7.96 17.41
N LYS A 475 -25.68 -6.77 17.69
CA LYS A 475 -27.11 -6.48 17.77
C LYS A 475 -27.71 -6.01 16.44
N THR A 476 -26.94 -5.89 15.39
CA THR A 476 -27.44 -5.46 14.09
C THR A 476 -28.27 -6.56 13.41
N PRO A 477 -29.34 -6.21 12.69
CA PRO A 477 -30.12 -7.18 11.92
C PRO A 477 -29.28 -8.01 10.94
N LEU A 478 -28.24 -7.40 10.35
CA LEU A 478 -27.32 -8.05 9.43
C LEU A 478 -26.52 -9.15 10.15
N ALA A 479 -25.98 -8.87 11.34
CA ALA A 479 -25.25 -9.87 12.12
C ALA A 479 -26.14 -11.09 12.44
N ALA A 480 -27.40 -10.85 12.80
CA ALA A 480 -28.35 -11.93 13.04
C ALA A 480 -28.69 -12.75 11.79
N ALA A 481 -28.76 -12.12 10.62
CA ALA A 481 -28.97 -12.80 9.34
C ALA A 481 -27.75 -13.65 8.95
N LEU A 482 -26.54 -13.11 9.10
CA LEU A 482 -25.29 -13.82 8.83
C LEU A 482 -25.06 -15.01 9.77
N ALA A 483 -25.41 -14.87 11.04
CA ALA A 483 -25.32 -15.96 12.01
C ALA A 483 -26.22 -17.16 11.66
N ARG A 484 -27.30 -16.93 10.89
CA ARG A 484 -28.17 -18.00 10.38
C ARG A 484 -27.66 -18.63 9.09
N ALA A 485 -26.95 -17.83 8.27
CA ALA A 485 -26.50 -18.21 6.93
C ALA A 485 -25.14 -18.90 6.93
N PHE A 486 -24.29 -18.61 7.92
CA PHE A 486 -22.91 -19.10 7.98
C PHE A 486 -22.67 -19.93 9.25
N THR A 487 -21.85 -20.97 9.12
CA THR A 487 -21.20 -21.62 10.25
C THR A 487 -19.88 -20.90 10.58
N PRO A 488 -19.31 -21.03 11.79
CA PRO A 488 -18.02 -20.46 12.13
C PRO A 488 -16.90 -20.83 11.15
N ALA A 489 -16.89 -22.08 10.68
CA ALA A 489 -15.88 -22.56 9.72
C ALA A 489 -16.06 -21.92 8.33
N SER A 490 -17.32 -21.87 7.82
CA SER A 490 -17.59 -21.26 6.51
C SER A 490 -17.38 -19.76 6.51
N ALA A 491 -17.61 -19.09 7.64
CA ALA A 491 -17.30 -17.67 7.78
C ALA A 491 -15.80 -17.39 7.75
N LEU A 492 -14.98 -18.20 8.43
CA LEU A 492 -13.53 -18.09 8.34
C LEU A 492 -13.03 -18.33 6.91
N ALA A 493 -13.59 -19.32 6.21
CA ALA A 493 -13.27 -19.58 4.82
C ALA A 493 -13.68 -18.42 3.88
N TYR A 494 -14.77 -17.74 4.18
CA TYR A 494 -15.22 -16.56 3.44
C TYR A 494 -14.32 -15.35 3.66
N LEU A 495 -13.78 -15.15 4.86
CA LEU A 495 -12.98 -13.99 5.26
C LEU A 495 -11.50 -14.10 4.84
N VAL A 496 -10.99 -15.31 4.60
CA VAL A 496 -9.61 -15.56 4.16
C VAL A 496 -9.48 -15.52 2.66
#